data_4719641feaa5bced8d27115faec74599
#
_entry.id   4719641feaa5bced8d27115faec74599
#
_cell.length_a   1.000
_cell.length_b   1.000
_cell.length_c   1.000
_cell.angle_alpha   90.00
_cell.angle_beta   90.00
_cell.angle_gamma   90.00
#
_symmetry.space_group_name_H-M   'P 1'
#
loop_
_entity.id
_entity.type
_entity.pdbx_description
1 polymer ?
#
loop_
_entity_poly.entity_id
_entity_poly.type
_entity_poly.pdbx_seq_one_letter_code
_entity_poly.pdbx_strand_id
1 'polypeptide(L)'
;MLTTSFTDEELALNALEEYLEEGEDRDEMEAFIEEHGHKSFYNHFDEYRQAVKDYDQETVDAFLGADFDIDDISRLEDAYYGQYDSEEEFAENFVNECYGLPDMPTWIAIDWKETWEDGLSWDYTFYNGYVFCNHY
;
A
#
# COMPACT_ATOMS: atom_id res chain seq x y z
N MET A 1 -39.43 12.13 -18.11
CA MET A 1 -38.61 12.70 -17.04
C MET A 1 -37.15 12.42 -17.30
N LEU A 2 -36.35 13.45 -17.23
CA LEU A 2 -34.92 13.30 -17.45
C LEU A 2 -34.21 12.98 -16.13
N THR A 3 -33.47 11.89 -16.15
CA THR A 3 -32.59 11.56 -15.05
C THR A 3 -31.21 12.09 -15.39
N THR A 4 -30.70 13.00 -14.58
CA THR A 4 -29.40 13.56 -14.79
C THR A 4 -28.36 12.65 -14.13
N SER A 5 -27.50 12.06 -14.95
CA SER A 5 -26.33 11.29 -14.45
C SER A 5 -25.11 12.17 -14.58
N PHE A 6 -24.33 12.29 -13.52
CA PHE A 6 -23.04 12.97 -13.56
C PHE A 6 -21.99 12.03 -14.15
N THR A 7 -21.08 12.59 -14.94
CA THR A 7 -19.92 11.86 -15.42
C THR A 7 -18.90 11.73 -14.29
N ASP A 8 -17.96 10.80 -14.43
CA ASP A 8 -16.87 10.65 -13.46
C ASP A 8 -16.07 11.95 -13.31
N GLU A 9 -15.87 12.67 -14.41
CA GLU A 9 -15.20 13.97 -14.41
C GLU A 9 -15.95 14.99 -13.56
N GLU A 10 -17.27 15.10 -13.76
CA GLU A 10 -18.10 16.04 -13.02
C GLU A 10 -18.11 15.74 -11.52
N LEU A 11 -18.22 14.47 -11.15
CA LEU A 11 -18.19 14.04 -9.75
C LEU A 11 -16.83 14.34 -9.12
N ALA A 12 -15.75 14.07 -9.86
CA ALA A 12 -14.40 14.35 -9.38
C ALA A 12 -14.16 15.84 -9.18
N LEU A 13 -14.59 16.68 -10.11
CA LEU A 13 -14.42 18.12 -10.00
C LEU A 13 -15.21 18.72 -8.85
N ASN A 14 -16.41 18.22 -8.59
CA ASN A 14 -17.21 18.64 -7.44
C ASN A 14 -16.53 18.25 -6.14
N ALA A 15 -16.00 17.02 -6.05
CA ALA A 15 -15.25 16.56 -4.89
C ALA A 15 -13.99 17.37 -4.67
N LEU A 16 -13.27 17.72 -5.75
CA LEU A 16 -12.06 18.51 -5.68
C LEU A 16 -12.35 19.89 -5.04
N GLU A 17 -13.44 20.53 -5.43
CA GLU A 17 -13.85 21.82 -4.85
C GLU A 17 -14.14 21.70 -3.35
N GLU A 18 -14.80 20.61 -2.94
CA GLU A 18 -15.05 20.35 -1.52
C GLU A 18 -13.74 20.15 -0.75
N TYR A 19 -12.80 19.40 -1.30
CA TYR A 19 -11.50 19.19 -0.66
C TYR A 19 -10.67 20.47 -0.60
N LEU A 20 -10.80 21.36 -1.59
CA LEU A 20 -10.12 22.66 -1.53
C LEU A 20 -10.63 23.50 -0.36
N GLU A 21 -11.93 23.42 -0.06
CA GLU A 21 -12.50 24.09 1.10
C GLU A 21 -11.98 23.52 2.42
N GLU A 22 -11.62 22.23 2.43
CA GLU A 22 -11.04 21.56 3.58
C GLU A 22 -9.54 21.83 3.73
N GLY A 23 -8.91 22.50 2.77
CA GLY A 23 -7.50 22.86 2.81
C GLY A 23 -6.56 21.95 2.04
N GLU A 24 -7.10 21.05 1.22
CA GLU A 24 -6.27 20.19 0.37
C GLU A 24 -5.63 20.97 -0.77
N ASP A 25 -4.47 20.49 -1.25
CA ASP A 25 -3.71 21.10 -2.30
C ASP A 25 -4.27 20.74 -3.67
N ARG A 26 -4.58 21.76 -4.50
CA ARG A 26 -5.11 21.55 -5.83
C ARG A 26 -4.14 20.81 -6.74
N ASP A 27 -2.85 21.16 -6.69
CA ASP A 27 -1.84 20.54 -7.55
C ASP A 27 -1.68 19.05 -7.24
N GLU A 28 -1.72 18.68 -5.97
CA GLU A 28 -1.67 17.27 -5.56
C GLU A 28 -2.90 16.51 -6.05
N MET A 29 -4.08 17.12 -5.94
CA MET A 29 -5.31 16.50 -6.40
C MET A 29 -5.34 16.33 -7.93
N GLU A 30 -4.89 17.35 -8.66
CA GLU A 30 -4.80 17.27 -10.11
C GLU A 30 -3.81 16.19 -10.56
N ALA A 31 -2.66 16.07 -9.87
CA ALA A 31 -1.70 15.02 -10.13
C ALA A 31 -2.28 13.62 -9.86
N PHE A 32 -3.06 13.49 -8.79
CA PHE A 32 -3.75 12.23 -8.50
C PHE A 32 -4.73 11.85 -9.62
N ILE A 33 -5.50 12.81 -10.09
CA ILE A 33 -6.46 12.60 -11.18
C ILE A 33 -5.74 12.21 -12.47
N GLU A 34 -4.61 12.87 -12.76
CA GLU A 34 -3.81 12.56 -13.95
C GLU A 34 -3.27 11.13 -13.90
N GLU A 35 -2.82 10.69 -12.74
CA GLU A 35 -2.24 9.35 -12.56
C GLU A 35 -3.30 8.24 -12.49
N HIS A 36 -4.37 8.46 -11.75
CA HIS A 36 -5.36 7.42 -11.43
C HIS A 36 -6.74 7.59 -12.08
N GLY A 37 -7.02 8.77 -12.61
CA GLY A 37 -8.29 9.06 -13.26
C GLY A 37 -9.33 9.67 -12.33
N HIS A 38 -10.37 10.25 -12.94
CA HIS A 38 -11.44 10.96 -12.24
C HIS A 38 -12.26 10.05 -11.33
N LYS A 39 -12.55 8.83 -11.79
CA LYS A 39 -13.35 7.87 -11.03
C LYS A 39 -12.63 7.45 -9.75
N SER A 40 -11.34 7.14 -9.85
CA SER A 40 -10.55 6.76 -8.68
C SER A 40 -10.39 7.92 -7.71
N PHE A 41 -10.25 9.15 -8.22
CA PHE A 41 -10.22 10.33 -7.37
C PHE A 41 -11.52 10.47 -6.58
N TYR A 42 -12.65 10.39 -7.24
CA TYR A 42 -13.95 10.51 -6.59
C TYR A 42 -14.17 9.41 -5.54
N ASN A 43 -13.80 8.18 -5.88
CA ASN A 43 -14.06 7.02 -5.01
C ASN A 43 -13.02 6.80 -3.92
N HIS A 44 -11.77 7.18 -4.13
CA HIS A 44 -10.66 6.74 -3.28
C HIS A 44 -9.74 7.83 -2.73
N PHE A 45 -9.90 9.08 -3.16
CA PHE A 45 -8.99 10.14 -2.69
C PHE A 45 -9.05 10.33 -1.19
N ASP A 46 -10.23 10.23 -0.59
CA ASP A 46 -10.38 10.36 0.87
C ASP A 46 -9.62 9.26 1.61
N GLU A 47 -9.73 8.04 1.12
CA GLU A 47 -8.99 6.90 1.67
C GLU A 47 -7.48 7.07 1.47
N TYR A 48 -7.08 7.59 0.30
CA TYR A 48 -5.68 7.85 -0.01
C TYR A 48 -5.09 8.90 0.96
N ARG A 49 -5.75 10.03 1.13
CA ARG A 49 -5.24 11.07 2.04
C ARG A 49 -5.20 10.59 3.50
N GLN A 50 -6.16 9.75 3.88
CA GLN A 50 -6.18 9.17 5.22
C GLN A 50 -5.00 8.21 5.40
N ALA A 51 -4.69 7.40 4.39
CA ALA A 51 -3.55 6.48 4.43
C ALA A 51 -2.23 7.23 4.54
N VAL A 52 -2.07 8.33 3.81
CA VAL A 52 -0.88 9.18 3.91
C VAL A 52 -0.74 9.75 5.32
N LYS A 53 -1.84 10.13 5.92
CA LYS A 53 -1.85 10.67 7.29
C LYS A 53 -1.49 9.61 8.33
N ASP A 54 -2.02 8.39 8.18
CA ASP A 54 -1.85 7.31 9.13
C ASP A 54 -0.48 6.63 9.01
N TYR A 55 0.07 6.54 7.81
CA TYR A 55 1.33 5.84 7.54
C TYR A 55 2.48 6.79 7.16
N ASP A 56 2.43 7.41 6.07
CA ASP A 56 3.20 8.51 5.47
C ASP A 56 3.17 8.36 3.94
N GLN A 57 3.67 9.38 3.24
CA GLN A 57 3.65 9.39 1.78
C GLN A 57 4.53 8.27 1.20
N GLU A 58 5.68 8.01 1.80
CA GLU A 58 6.61 6.99 1.32
C GLU A 58 6.00 5.58 1.37
N THR A 59 5.28 5.27 2.45
CA THR A 59 4.62 3.97 2.60
C THR A 59 3.52 3.79 1.56
N VAL A 60 2.71 4.82 1.34
CA VAL A 60 1.64 4.78 0.32
C VAL A 60 2.23 4.67 -1.07
N ASP A 61 3.28 5.42 -1.37
CA ASP A 61 3.97 5.35 -2.67
C ASP A 61 4.55 3.95 -2.91
N ALA A 62 5.11 3.33 -1.88
CA ALA A 62 5.64 1.97 -1.97
C ALA A 62 4.52 0.95 -2.25
N PHE A 63 3.38 1.10 -1.59
CA PHE A 63 2.23 0.22 -1.83
C PHE A 63 1.79 0.29 -3.29
N LEU A 64 1.62 1.49 -3.83
CA LEU A 64 1.21 1.69 -5.22
C LEU A 64 2.31 1.27 -6.21
N GLY A 65 3.58 1.48 -5.85
CA GLY A 65 4.71 1.07 -6.67
C GLY A 65 4.93 -0.43 -6.72
N ALA A 66 4.42 -1.15 -5.70
CA ALA A 66 4.52 -2.61 -5.61
C ALA A 66 3.40 -3.33 -6.39
N ASP A 67 2.78 -2.65 -7.34
CA ASP A 67 1.71 -3.17 -8.22
C ASP A 67 0.34 -3.37 -7.54
N PHE A 68 0.13 -2.77 -6.37
CA PHE A 68 -1.20 -2.70 -5.80
C PHE A 68 -1.95 -1.51 -6.39
N ASP A 69 -3.25 -1.68 -6.62
CA ASP A 69 -4.08 -0.63 -7.20
C ASP A 69 -4.53 0.41 -6.18
N ILE A 70 -4.76 1.64 -6.66
CA ILE A 70 -5.36 2.69 -5.84
C ILE A 70 -6.73 2.26 -5.29
N ASP A 71 -7.44 1.41 -6.01
CA ASP A 71 -8.75 0.89 -5.58
C ASP A 71 -8.63 0.04 -4.31
N ASP A 72 -7.44 -0.48 -4.03
CA ASP A 72 -7.15 -1.29 -2.85
C ASP A 72 -6.50 -0.50 -1.71
N ILE A 73 -6.44 0.82 -1.81
CA ILE A 73 -5.74 1.65 -0.80
C ILE A 73 -6.30 1.47 0.61
N SER A 74 -7.59 1.17 0.75
CA SER A 74 -8.20 0.89 2.05
C SER A 74 -7.68 -0.40 2.68
N ARG A 75 -7.04 -1.26 1.88
CA ARG A 75 -6.47 -2.54 2.34
C ARG A 75 -5.04 -2.41 2.85
N LEU A 76 -4.44 -1.22 2.74
CA LEU A 76 -3.08 -0.99 3.20
C LEU A 76 -2.88 -1.41 4.65
N GLU A 77 -3.85 -1.14 5.51
CA GLU A 77 -3.82 -1.52 6.92
C GLU A 77 -3.62 -3.02 7.11
N ASP A 78 -4.33 -3.83 6.32
CA ASP A 78 -4.25 -5.28 6.40
C ASP A 78 -3.02 -5.85 5.67
N ALA A 79 -2.54 -5.16 4.66
CA ALA A 79 -1.44 -5.63 3.82
C ALA A 79 -0.06 -5.29 4.37
N TYR A 80 0.09 -4.17 5.07
CA TYR A 80 1.39 -3.64 5.46
C TYR A 80 2.01 -4.39 6.64
N TYR A 81 3.23 -4.91 6.42
CA TYR A 81 3.98 -5.67 7.42
C TYR A 81 5.21 -4.94 7.96
N GLY A 82 5.51 -3.74 7.46
CA GLY A 82 6.60 -2.93 7.99
C GLY A 82 7.76 -2.76 7.02
N GLN A 83 8.83 -2.15 7.53
CA GLN A 83 10.05 -1.90 6.77
C GLN A 83 11.17 -2.82 7.23
N TYR A 84 11.95 -3.32 6.27
CA TYR A 84 13.07 -4.21 6.54
C TYR A 84 14.21 -3.86 5.58
N ASP A 85 15.45 -4.10 6.00
CA ASP A 85 16.62 -3.81 5.18
C ASP A 85 16.78 -4.77 4.02
N SER A 86 16.25 -6.00 4.16
CA SER A 86 16.34 -7.02 3.13
C SER A 86 15.22 -8.04 3.26
N GLU A 87 15.04 -8.81 2.21
CA GLU A 87 14.09 -9.93 2.19
C GLU A 87 14.48 -10.98 3.23
N GLU A 88 15.77 -11.20 3.42
CA GLU A 88 16.30 -12.13 4.44
C GLU A 88 15.95 -11.67 5.85
N GLU A 89 16.08 -10.37 6.12
CA GLU A 89 15.72 -9.81 7.42
C GLU A 89 14.23 -9.99 7.71
N PHE A 90 13.39 -9.74 6.73
CA PHE A 90 11.96 -9.99 6.89
C PHE A 90 11.68 -11.46 7.17
N ALA A 91 12.30 -12.38 6.41
CA ALA A 91 12.11 -13.81 6.59
C ALA A 91 12.50 -14.26 7.99
N GLU A 92 13.64 -13.80 8.49
CA GLU A 92 14.09 -14.12 9.84
C GLU A 92 13.12 -13.62 10.90
N ASN A 93 12.70 -12.38 10.81
CA ASN A 93 11.74 -11.81 11.77
C ASN A 93 10.39 -12.51 11.71
N PHE A 94 9.91 -12.83 10.52
CA PHE A 94 8.65 -13.49 10.34
C PHE A 94 8.63 -14.88 10.99
N VAL A 95 9.66 -15.68 10.73
CA VAL A 95 9.77 -17.02 11.32
C VAL A 95 9.90 -16.95 12.84
N ASN A 96 10.68 -16.01 13.35
CA ASN A 96 10.85 -15.84 14.80
C ASN A 96 9.54 -15.45 15.48
N GLU A 97 8.76 -14.57 14.89
CA GLU A 97 7.52 -14.09 15.49
C GLU A 97 6.37 -15.09 15.36
N CYS A 98 6.26 -15.77 14.21
CA CYS A 98 5.13 -16.64 13.94
C CYS A 98 5.33 -18.08 14.41
N TYR A 99 6.56 -18.58 14.37
CA TYR A 99 6.84 -19.98 14.65
C TYR A 99 7.82 -20.18 15.80
N GLY A 100 8.66 -19.18 16.08
CA GLY A 100 9.76 -19.31 17.01
C GLY A 100 10.87 -20.19 16.41
N LEU A 101 12.12 -19.86 16.74
CA LEU A 101 13.25 -20.70 16.36
C LEU A 101 13.59 -21.64 17.50
N PRO A 102 13.73 -22.95 17.24
CA PRO A 102 14.20 -23.87 18.28
C PRO A 102 15.66 -23.57 18.61
N ASP A 103 16.09 -23.98 19.80
CA ASP A 103 17.48 -23.88 20.16
C ASP A 103 18.30 -24.76 19.22
N MET A 104 19.17 -24.12 18.44
CA MET A 104 20.04 -24.81 17.49
C MET A 104 21.49 -24.56 17.83
N PRO A 105 22.39 -25.55 17.57
CA PRO A 105 23.83 -25.28 17.66
C PRO A 105 24.22 -24.10 16.79
N THR A 106 25.18 -23.32 17.22
CA THR A 106 25.64 -22.13 16.52
C THR A 106 26.20 -22.39 15.12
N TRP A 107 26.58 -23.64 14.83
CA TRP A 107 27.10 -24.04 13.52
C TRP A 107 26.01 -24.41 12.53
N ILE A 108 24.73 -24.47 12.94
CA ILE A 108 23.60 -24.65 12.04
C ILE A 108 23.12 -23.27 11.60
N ALA A 109 23.07 -23.04 10.31
CA ALA A 109 22.58 -21.80 9.72
C ALA A 109 21.31 -22.04 8.91
N ILE A 110 20.41 -21.08 8.95
CA ILE A 110 19.19 -21.09 8.12
C ILE A 110 19.45 -20.18 6.93
N ASP A 111 19.14 -20.66 5.73
CA ASP A 111 19.24 -19.85 4.53
C ASP A 111 17.97 -18.98 4.41
N TRP A 112 18.04 -17.76 4.92
CA TRP A 112 16.92 -16.82 4.91
C TRP A 112 16.54 -16.36 3.51
N LYS A 113 17.51 -16.31 2.62
CA LYS A 113 17.26 -15.96 1.21
C LYS A 113 16.39 -17.03 0.54
N GLU A 114 16.73 -18.30 0.74
CA GLU A 114 15.95 -19.41 0.20
C GLU A 114 14.58 -19.48 0.88
N THR A 115 14.49 -19.22 2.18
CA THR A 115 13.23 -19.14 2.91
C THR A 115 12.30 -18.11 2.28
N TRP A 116 12.84 -16.95 1.91
CA TRP A 116 12.07 -15.93 1.19
C TRP A 116 11.67 -16.42 -0.21
N GLU A 117 12.64 -16.85 -1.01
CA GLU A 117 12.42 -17.21 -2.42
C GLU A 117 11.47 -18.39 -2.58
N ASP A 118 11.60 -19.43 -1.77
CA ASP A 118 10.83 -20.66 -1.91
C ASP A 118 9.52 -20.66 -1.10
N GLY A 119 9.37 -19.75 -0.16
CA GLY A 119 8.20 -19.73 0.71
C GLY A 119 7.49 -18.38 0.73
N LEU A 120 8.10 -17.39 1.35
CA LEU A 120 7.43 -16.13 1.65
C LEU A 120 7.13 -15.26 0.44
N SER A 121 7.94 -15.34 -0.62
CA SER A 121 7.74 -14.52 -1.81
C SER A 121 6.41 -14.82 -2.54
N TRP A 122 5.79 -15.96 -2.27
CA TRP A 122 4.49 -16.31 -2.84
C TRP A 122 3.35 -15.51 -2.20
N ASP A 123 3.50 -15.16 -0.93
CA ASP A 123 2.45 -14.51 -0.15
C ASP A 123 2.75 -13.04 0.17
N TYR A 124 3.99 -12.61 0.03
CA TYR A 124 4.43 -11.26 0.39
C TYR A 124 5.20 -10.60 -0.74
N THR A 125 5.11 -9.28 -0.80
CA THR A 125 5.85 -8.46 -1.76
C THR A 125 6.83 -7.58 -1.01
N PHE A 126 8.10 -7.58 -1.44
CA PHE A 126 9.13 -6.69 -0.91
C PHE A 126 9.42 -5.61 -1.96
N TYR A 127 9.23 -4.35 -1.58
CA TYR A 127 9.42 -3.22 -2.48
C TYR A 127 10.07 -2.06 -1.72
N ASN A 128 11.26 -1.65 -2.14
CA ASN A 128 12.01 -0.53 -1.54
C ASN A 128 12.10 -0.60 -0.01
N GLY A 129 12.24 -1.79 0.55
CA GLY A 129 12.31 -2.00 1.99
C GLY A 129 10.96 -2.18 2.67
N TYR A 130 9.86 -2.01 1.96
CA TYR A 130 8.51 -2.19 2.50
C TYR A 130 7.98 -3.57 2.16
N VAL A 131 7.31 -4.21 3.12
CA VAL A 131 6.74 -5.53 2.93
C VAL A 131 5.22 -5.47 3.01
N PHE A 132 4.56 -6.07 2.02
CA PHE A 132 3.11 -6.12 1.94
C PHE A 132 2.65 -7.57 1.73
N CYS A 133 1.54 -7.92 2.39
CA CYS A 133 0.89 -9.20 2.16
C CYS A 133 0.07 -9.17 0.87
N ASN A 134 0.20 -10.19 0.03
CA ASN A 134 -0.54 -10.28 -1.24
C ASN A 134 -1.97 -10.77 -1.05
N HIS A 135 -2.29 -11.32 0.11
CA HIS A 135 -3.59 -11.94 0.43
C HIS A 135 -4.26 -11.25 1.62
N TYR A 136 -4.55 -9.99 1.44
CA TYR A 136 -5.24 -9.20 2.47
C TYR A 136 -6.75 -9.34 2.42
#